data_8e8016ff10c844c7f647040e361d1e90
#
_entry.id   8e8016ff10c844c7f647040e361d1e90
#
_cell.length_a   1.000
_cell.length_b   1.000
_cell.length_c   1.000
_cell.angle_alpha   90.00
_cell.angle_beta   90.00
_cell.angle_gamma   90.00
#
_symmetry.space_group_name_H-M   'P 1'
#
loop_
_entity.id
_entity.type
_entity.pdbx_description
1 polymer ?
#
loop_
_entity_poly.entity_id
_entity_poly.type
_entity_poly.pdbx_seq_one_letter_code
_entity_poly.pdbx_strand_id
1 'polypeptide(L)'
;QTAFPSLKLLEAGAVSPHQLRDEILQNVNIRYKQAKISHIEAATKPQLFSDEQDLGEFDHVIVCTARETAQFFADYPALKPIRGQVSWMNNQAQPLSQNIAYSYGGYCMQLDAEHLILGASFYPGRDDAEVLAEDPVHNYELIHGVFPEYAQSLASTETWQGRASVRAQSQDYFPLLCKMKADEEVYSFAGLGSKGF
;
A
#
# COMPACT_ATOMS: atom_id res chain seq x y z
N GLN A 1 -28.90 -7.69 0.68
CA GLN A 1 -29.07 -6.95 -0.59
C GLN A 1 -28.23 -5.68 -0.54
N THR A 2 -27.67 -5.25 -1.67
CA THR A 2 -26.99 -3.95 -1.78
C THR A 2 -28.03 -2.84 -1.94
N ALA A 3 -27.78 -1.66 -1.35
CA ALA A 3 -28.64 -0.48 -1.54
C ALA A 3 -28.55 0.08 -2.99
N PHE A 4 -27.56 -0.34 -3.77
CA PHE A 4 -27.28 0.15 -5.12
C PHE A 4 -27.06 -1.01 -6.10
N PRO A 5 -27.23 -0.75 -7.43
CA PRO A 5 -26.81 -1.69 -8.45
C PRO A 5 -25.32 -2.02 -8.31
N SER A 6 -24.95 -3.28 -8.47
CA SER A 6 -23.57 -3.74 -8.30
C SER A 6 -23.08 -4.46 -9.57
N LEU A 7 -21.78 -4.33 -9.85
CA LEU A 7 -21.09 -5.07 -10.90
C LEU A 7 -20.20 -6.14 -10.24
N LYS A 8 -20.33 -7.38 -10.71
CA LYS A 8 -19.43 -8.46 -10.30
C LYS A 8 -18.36 -8.68 -11.36
N LEU A 9 -17.10 -8.50 -10.96
CA LEU A 9 -15.95 -8.81 -11.79
C LEU A 9 -15.51 -10.26 -11.51
N LEU A 10 -15.61 -11.14 -12.50
CA LEU A 10 -15.36 -12.57 -12.32
C LEU A 10 -13.86 -12.92 -12.29
N GLU A 11 -13.03 -12.08 -12.91
CA GLU A 11 -11.58 -12.28 -13.03
C GLU A 11 -10.77 -11.36 -12.11
N ALA A 12 -11.43 -10.71 -11.13
CA ALA A 12 -10.78 -9.92 -10.11
C ALA A 12 -10.53 -10.76 -8.84
N GLY A 13 -9.54 -10.36 -8.07
CA GLY A 13 -9.18 -11.05 -6.83
C GLY A 13 -8.47 -10.13 -5.85
N ALA A 14 -8.15 -10.69 -4.69
CA ALA A 14 -7.30 -10.06 -3.68
C ALA A 14 -5.99 -10.85 -3.57
N VAL A 15 -4.89 -10.13 -3.44
CA VAL A 15 -3.54 -10.70 -3.28
C VAL A 15 -2.99 -10.27 -1.93
N SER A 16 -2.42 -11.20 -1.18
CA SER A 16 -1.64 -10.89 0.02
C SER A 16 -0.25 -10.40 -0.40
N PRO A 17 0.11 -9.11 -0.14
CA PRO A 17 1.44 -8.61 -0.52
C PRO A 17 2.59 -9.38 0.17
N HIS A 18 2.37 -9.84 1.40
CA HIS A 18 3.38 -10.64 2.13
C HIS A 18 3.61 -11.99 1.49
N GLN A 19 2.54 -12.72 1.15
CA GLN A 19 2.67 -14.02 0.48
C GLN A 19 3.30 -13.87 -0.90
N LEU A 20 2.88 -12.86 -1.68
CA LEU A 20 3.48 -12.59 -2.98
C LEU A 20 4.98 -12.28 -2.87
N ARG A 21 5.38 -11.45 -1.91
CA ARG A 21 6.81 -11.17 -1.64
C ARG A 21 7.56 -12.46 -1.28
N ASP A 22 7.01 -13.25 -0.38
CA ASP A 22 7.68 -14.46 0.09
C ASP A 22 7.85 -15.48 -1.04
N GLU A 23 6.87 -15.62 -1.92
CA GLU A 23 6.96 -16.43 -3.13
C GLU A 23 8.02 -15.91 -4.12
N ILE A 24 8.04 -14.60 -4.36
CA ILE A 24 9.04 -13.98 -5.25
C ILE A 24 10.46 -14.22 -4.70
N LEU A 25 10.67 -14.06 -3.40
CA LEU A 25 11.98 -14.22 -2.76
C LEU A 25 12.50 -15.68 -2.76
N GLN A 26 11.67 -16.66 -3.09
CA GLN A 26 12.12 -18.04 -3.28
C GLN A 26 12.87 -18.26 -4.60
N ASN A 27 12.80 -17.31 -5.53
CA ASN A 27 13.50 -17.43 -6.80
C ASN A 27 15.03 -17.38 -6.59
N VAL A 28 15.74 -18.36 -7.11
CA VAL A 28 17.20 -18.54 -6.93
C VAL A 28 18.04 -17.37 -7.47
N ASN A 29 17.49 -16.57 -8.37
CA ASN A 29 18.13 -15.39 -8.93
C ASN A 29 17.88 -14.12 -8.10
N ILE A 30 17.08 -14.18 -7.03
CA ILE A 30 16.78 -13.06 -6.16
C ILE A 30 17.55 -13.23 -4.85
N ARG A 31 18.32 -12.21 -4.48
CA ARG A 31 19.01 -12.15 -3.18
C ARG A 31 18.44 -11.00 -2.36
N TYR A 32 17.86 -11.34 -1.24
CA TYR A 32 17.39 -10.35 -0.27
C TYR A 32 18.51 -9.97 0.70
N LYS A 33 18.73 -8.68 0.87
CA LYS A 33 19.65 -8.14 1.90
C LYS A 33 18.93 -7.00 2.62
N GLN A 34 18.85 -7.08 3.95
CA GLN A 34 18.32 -6.01 4.76
C GLN A 34 19.44 -5.00 5.04
N ALA A 35 19.30 -3.79 4.51
CA ALA A 35 20.20 -2.67 4.75
C ALA A 35 19.44 -1.35 4.55
N LYS A 36 19.82 -0.32 5.32
CA LYS A 36 19.36 1.05 5.08
C LYS A 36 20.36 1.73 4.14
N ILE A 37 19.89 2.02 2.93
CA ILE A 37 20.70 2.75 1.95
C ILE A 37 20.75 4.22 2.35
N SER A 38 21.95 4.73 2.56
CA SER A 38 22.23 6.13 2.91
C SER A 38 22.64 6.96 1.69
N HIS A 39 23.32 6.34 0.72
CA HIS A 39 23.83 7.03 -0.45
C HIS A 39 23.89 6.11 -1.67
N ILE A 40 23.69 6.71 -2.85
CA ILE A 40 23.89 6.10 -4.17
C ILE A 40 24.90 6.97 -4.91
N GLU A 41 26.06 6.41 -5.22
CA GLU A 41 26.97 7.00 -6.18
C GLU A 41 26.51 6.61 -7.58
N ALA A 42 25.88 7.58 -8.26
CA ALA A 42 25.27 7.35 -9.55
C ALA A 42 26.32 7.42 -10.67
N ALA A 43 26.39 6.38 -11.48
CA ALA A 43 27.33 6.22 -12.58
C ALA A 43 26.78 5.22 -13.61
N THR A 44 27.55 4.91 -14.63
CA THR A 44 27.30 3.78 -15.56
C THR A 44 27.24 2.43 -14.80
N LYS A 45 28.02 2.32 -13.71
CA LYS A 45 27.92 1.25 -12.72
C LYS A 45 27.69 1.90 -11.35
N PRO A 46 26.44 2.05 -10.92
CA PRO A 46 26.13 2.69 -9.66
C PRO A 46 26.60 1.85 -8.46
N GLN A 47 27.07 2.55 -7.43
CA GLN A 47 27.52 1.96 -6.18
C GLN A 47 26.59 2.33 -5.04
N LEU A 48 26.25 1.36 -4.20
CA LEU A 48 25.35 1.56 -3.06
C LEU A 48 26.11 1.55 -1.75
N PHE A 49 25.72 2.47 -0.87
CA PHE A 49 26.26 2.59 0.48
C PHE A 49 25.15 2.54 1.53
N SER A 50 25.43 1.87 2.62
CA SER A 50 24.73 2.04 3.89
C SER A 50 25.63 2.82 4.85
N ASP A 51 25.06 3.28 5.99
CA ASP A 51 25.85 3.99 7.01
C ASP A 51 27.03 3.16 7.56
N GLU A 52 26.97 1.84 7.44
CA GLU A 52 27.92 0.90 8.02
C GLU A 52 28.88 0.28 7.01
N GLN A 53 28.54 0.25 5.71
CA GLN A 53 29.31 -0.47 4.71
C GLN A 53 29.05 -0.03 3.27
N ASP A 54 30.04 -0.24 2.44
CA ASP A 54 29.91 -0.32 0.98
C ASP A 54 29.20 -1.64 0.60
N LEU A 55 28.16 -1.54 -0.20
CA LEU A 55 27.35 -2.66 -0.66
C LEU A 55 27.76 -3.16 -2.05
N GLY A 56 28.71 -2.48 -2.70
CA GLY A 56 29.25 -2.83 -4.00
C GLY A 56 28.62 -2.13 -5.19
N GLU A 57 29.14 -2.46 -6.37
CA GLU A 57 28.69 -1.96 -7.67
C GLU A 57 27.58 -2.84 -8.25
N PHE A 58 26.68 -2.21 -9.04
CA PHE A 58 25.58 -2.86 -9.71
C PHE A 58 25.50 -2.41 -11.18
N ASP A 59 24.92 -3.23 -12.05
CA ASP A 59 24.67 -2.84 -13.43
C ASP A 59 23.52 -1.84 -13.53
N HIS A 60 22.50 -2.00 -12.68
CA HIS A 60 21.34 -1.09 -12.58
C HIS A 60 20.88 -1.00 -11.14
N VAL A 61 20.40 0.17 -10.73
CA VAL A 61 19.73 0.40 -9.45
C VAL A 61 18.33 0.94 -9.70
N ILE A 62 17.32 0.33 -9.09
CA ILE A 62 15.92 0.80 -9.15
C ILE A 62 15.51 1.19 -7.73
N VAL A 63 15.27 2.47 -7.52
CA VAL A 63 14.85 3.04 -6.23
C VAL A 63 13.32 2.99 -6.12
N CYS A 64 12.80 2.18 -5.18
CA CYS A 64 11.38 1.98 -4.94
C CYS A 64 10.98 2.36 -3.51
N THR A 65 11.52 3.45 -2.97
CA THR A 65 11.36 3.86 -1.58
C THR A 65 10.21 4.83 -1.33
N ALA A 66 9.23 4.84 -2.22
CA ALA A 66 8.04 5.70 -2.15
C ALA A 66 8.43 7.19 -1.97
N ARG A 67 8.03 7.85 -0.86
CA ARG A 67 8.35 9.25 -0.61
C ARG A 67 9.85 9.52 -0.45
N GLU A 68 10.56 8.59 0.13
CA GLU A 68 12.00 8.72 0.37
C GLU A 68 12.82 8.60 -0.92
N THR A 69 12.21 8.23 -2.04
CA THR A 69 12.88 8.24 -3.35
C THR A 69 13.52 9.60 -3.65
N ALA A 70 12.86 10.69 -3.28
CA ALA A 70 13.36 12.05 -3.52
C ALA A 70 14.71 12.35 -2.86
N GLN A 71 15.12 11.63 -1.81
CA GLN A 71 16.43 11.86 -1.17
C GLN A 71 17.61 11.44 -2.06
N PHE A 72 17.36 10.58 -3.05
CA PHE A 72 18.40 10.07 -3.95
C PHE A 72 18.47 10.82 -5.29
N PHE A 73 17.53 11.75 -5.57
CA PHE A 73 17.41 12.45 -6.84
C PHE A 73 17.27 13.96 -6.62
N ALA A 74 18.15 14.78 -7.17
CA ALA A 74 18.18 16.22 -6.92
C ALA A 74 16.87 16.95 -7.34
N ASP A 75 16.28 16.58 -8.48
CA ASP A 75 15.10 17.23 -9.07
C ASP A 75 13.92 16.27 -9.18
N TYR A 76 13.69 15.44 -8.13
CA TYR A 76 12.61 14.46 -8.15
C TYR A 76 11.24 15.14 -8.08
N PRO A 77 10.26 14.71 -8.89
CA PRO A 77 8.92 15.26 -8.82
C PRO A 77 8.31 15.09 -7.43
N ALA A 78 7.68 16.16 -6.93
CA ALA A 78 7.07 16.15 -5.61
C ALA A 78 5.97 15.08 -5.50
N LEU A 79 6.07 14.23 -4.50
CA LEU A 79 5.07 13.22 -4.16
C LEU A 79 4.19 13.72 -3.02
N LYS A 80 2.87 13.63 -3.20
CA LYS A 80 1.89 14.01 -2.19
C LYS A 80 1.72 12.87 -1.20
N PRO A 81 1.84 13.13 0.11
CA PRO A 81 1.48 12.14 1.13
C PRO A 81 -0.03 12.00 1.20
N ILE A 82 -0.49 10.76 1.25
CA ILE A 82 -1.89 10.44 1.48
C ILE A 82 -1.95 9.38 2.55
N ARG A 83 -2.32 9.81 3.76
CA ARG A 83 -2.54 8.88 4.87
C ARG A 83 -3.83 8.10 4.65
N GLY A 84 -3.83 6.84 5.02
CA GLY A 84 -5.02 6.00 5.07
C GLY A 84 -4.87 4.93 6.13
N GLN A 85 -6.00 4.62 6.79
CA GLN A 85 -6.08 3.57 7.80
C GLN A 85 -7.07 2.51 7.35
N VAL A 86 -6.64 1.28 7.41
CA VAL A 86 -7.52 0.12 7.33
C VAL A 86 -7.92 -0.31 8.75
N SER A 87 -9.10 -0.87 8.87
CA SER A 87 -9.60 -1.42 10.12
C SER A 87 -9.94 -2.89 9.94
N TRP A 88 -9.76 -3.70 10.99
CA TRP A 88 -10.20 -5.09 10.98
C TRP A 88 -10.79 -5.49 12.32
N MET A 89 -11.65 -6.49 12.25
CA MET A 89 -12.31 -7.05 13.43
C MET A 89 -12.51 -8.54 13.29
N ASN A 90 -12.75 -9.19 14.41
CA ASN A 90 -13.25 -10.55 14.42
C ASN A 90 -14.72 -10.55 13.97
N ASN A 91 -15.06 -11.34 12.96
CA ASN A 91 -16.39 -11.40 12.34
C ASN A 91 -16.93 -12.82 12.22
N GLN A 92 -16.78 -13.63 13.25
CA GLN A 92 -17.25 -15.02 13.25
C GLN A 92 -18.76 -15.15 13.12
N ALA A 93 -19.52 -14.19 13.65
CA ALA A 93 -20.98 -14.26 13.71
C ALA A 93 -21.68 -13.99 12.34
N GLN A 94 -21.07 -13.20 11.50
CA GLN A 94 -21.64 -12.76 10.21
C GLN A 94 -20.57 -12.72 9.10
N PRO A 95 -20.04 -13.88 8.69
CA PRO A 95 -18.98 -13.91 7.69
C PRO A 95 -19.49 -13.45 6.32
N LEU A 96 -18.69 -12.64 5.64
CA LEU A 96 -18.84 -12.41 4.22
C LEU A 96 -18.36 -13.63 3.42
N SER A 97 -18.71 -13.67 2.13
CA SER A 97 -18.12 -14.67 1.24
C SER A 97 -16.60 -14.52 1.19
N GLN A 98 -15.87 -15.58 1.51
CA GLN A 98 -14.40 -15.60 1.57
C GLN A 98 -13.74 -15.28 0.22
N ASN A 99 -14.48 -15.40 -0.88
CA ASN A 99 -13.94 -15.23 -2.23
C ASN A 99 -14.43 -13.95 -2.91
N ILE A 100 -14.97 -13.00 -2.15
CA ILE A 100 -15.50 -11.74 -2.69
C ILE A 100 -14.89 -10.57 -1.92
N ALA A 101 -14.23 -9.67 -2.65
CA ALA A 101 -13.88 -8.34 -2.16
C ALA A 101 -14.92 -7.34 -2.70
N TYR A 102 -15.44 -6.51 -1.82
CA TYR A 102 -16.39 -5.45 -2.16
C TYR A 102 -15.66 -4.12 -2.23
N SER A 103 -15.95 -3.33 -3.27
CA SER A 103 -15.46 -1.95 -3.43
C SER A 103 -16.62 -1.00 -3.61
N TYR A 104 -16.65 0.11 -2.84
CA TYR A 104 -17.81 1.01 -2.75
C TYR A 104 -17.46 2.45 -2.35
N GLY A 105 -16.28 2.94 -2.71
CA GLY A 105 -15.71 4.19 -2.16
C GLY A 105 -14.78 3.92 -0.97
N GLY A 106 -14.94 2.80 -0.33
CA GLY A 106 -14.03 2.00 0.47
C GLY A 106 -13.96 0.60 -0.08
N TYR A 107 -13.52 -0.33 0.74
CA TYR A 107 -13.56 -1.76 0.45
C TYR A 107 -13.79 -2.59 1.70
N CYS A 108 -14.29 -3.79 1.48
CA CYS A 108 -14.43 -4.76 2.56
C CYS A 108 -14.21 -6.17 2.00
N MET A 109 -13.50 -7.00 2.73
CA MET A 109 -13.30 -8.40 2.39
C MET A 109 -13.00 -9.25 3.62
N GLN A 110 -13.33 -10.52 3.53
CA GLN A 110 -12.94 -11.51 4.52
C GLN A 110 -11.46 -11.87 4.31
N LEU A 111 -10.61 -11.68 5.31
CA LEU A 111 -9.19 -12.05 5.24
C LEU A 111 -8.99 -13.55 5.44
N ASP A 112 -9.69 -14.08 6.44
CA ASP A 112 -9.69 -15.50 6.83
C ASP A 112 -11.05 -15.86 7.45
N ALA A 113 -11.17 -17.02 8.09
CA ALA A 113 -12.42 -17.47 8.69
C ALA A 113 -12.94 -16.55 9.80
N GLU A 114 -12.09 -15.75 10.40
CA GLU A 114 -12.42 -14.97 11.61
C GLU A 114 -12.37 -13.45 11.36
N HIS A 115 -11.53 -12.96 10.43
CA HIS A 115 -11.23 -11.56 10.32
C HIS A 115 -11.82 -10.92 9.06
N LEU A 116 -12.56 -9.85 9.28
CA LEU A 116 -13.03 -8.93 8.26
C LEU A 116 -12.13 -7.69 8.25
N ILE A 117 -11.69 -7.27 7.07
CA ILE A 117 -10.99 -5.99 6.87
C ILE A 117 -11.89 -5.00 6.13
N LEU A 118 -11.86 -3.75 6.59
CA LEU A 118 -12.51 -2.60 5.96
C LEU A 118 -11.50 -1.48 5.74
N GLY A 119 -11.64 -0.78 4.65
CA GLY A 119 -10.74 0.32 4.32
C GLY A 119 -11.29 1.21 3.23
N ALA A 120 -10.63 2.29 3.08
CA ALA A 120 -9.69 2.91 3.97
C ALA A 120 -10.04 4.38 4.10
N SER A 121 -9.72 4.96 5.23
CA SER A 121 -9.74 6.42 5.32
C SER A 121 -8.74 7.02 4.32
N PHE A 122 -8.95 8.30 3.97
CA PHE A 122 -8.18 8.95 2.92
C PHE A 122 -7.95 10.42 3.28
N TYR A 123 -6.73 10.75 3.74
CA TYR A 123 -6.35 12.09 4.19
C TYR A 123 -5.19 12.64 3.37
N PRO A 124 -5.48 13.39 2.29
CA PRO A 124 -4.45 14.07 1.50
C PRO A 124 -3.68 15.08 2.33
N GLY A 125 -2.37 15.12 2.18
CA GLY A 125 -1.49 16.06 2.88
C GLY A 125 -1.04 15.59 4.27
N ARG A 126 -1.61 14.53 4.85
CA ARG A 126 -1.10 13.93 6.08
C ARG A 126 0.00 12.94 5.80
N ASP A 127 1.08 13.04 6.57
CA ASP A 127 2.27 12.21 6.41
C ASP A 127 2.69 11.43 7.66
N ASP A 128 1.81 11.37 8.65
CA ASP A 128 1.94 10.51 9.83
C ASP A 128 1.26 9.15 9.62
N ALA A 129 1.70 8.15 10.37
CA ALA A 129 1.13 6.80 10.39
C ALA A 129 0.49 6.47 11.74
N GLU A 130 0.00 7.48 12.47
CA GLU A 130 -0.73 7.30 13.71
C GLU A 130 -2.06 6.59 13.46
N VAL A 131 -2.40 5.64 14.32
CA VAL A 131 -3.71 4.99 14.31
C VAL A 131 -4.69 5.90 15.04
N LEU A 132 -5.74 6.33 14.34
CA LEU A 132 -6.76 7.26 14.85
C LEU A 132 -8.04 6.50 15.22
N ALA A 133 -8.66 6.89 16.31
CA ALA A 133 -9.90 6.27 16.80
C ALA A 133 -11.13 6.60 15.94
N GLU A 134 -11.08 7.70 15.19
CA GLU A 134 -12.15 8.09 14.25
C GLU A 134 -12.15 7.30 12.95
N ASP A 135 -11.04 6.72 12.54
CA ASP A 135 -10.96 5.98 11.27
C ASP A 135 -11.82 4.71 11.23
N PRO A 136 -11.95 3.89 12.29
CA PRO A 136 -12.92 2.80 12.32
C PRO A 136 -14.36 3.27 12.13
N VAL A 137 -14.73 4.41 12.69
CA VAL A 137 -16.06 5.01 12.52
C VAL A 137 -16.28 5.41 11.06
N HIS A 138 -15.31 6.10 10.45
CA HIS A 138 -15.34 6.44 9.03
C HIS A 138 -15.47 5.19 8.13
N ASN A 139 -14.69 4.16 8.38
CA ASN A 139 -14.76 2.91 7.62
C ASN A 139 -16.11 2.19 7.81
N TYR A 140 -16.71 2.28 9.00
CA TYR A 140 -18.05 1.78 9.28
C TYR A 140 -19.11 2.57 8.50
N GLU A 141 -19.04 3.90 8.46
CA GLU A 141 -19.99 4.73 7.73
C GLU A 141 -19.98 4.42 6.22
N LEU A 142 -18.82 4.16 5.64
CA LEU A 142 -18.70 3.77 4.24
C LEU A 142 -19.44 2.45 3.94
N ILE A 143 -19.23 1.42 4.74
CA ILE A 143 -19.95 0.14 4.55
C ILE A 143 -21.42 0.25 4.89
N HIS A 144 -21.79 1.01 5.92
CA HIS A 144 -23.17 1.24 6.30
C HIS A 144 -23.96 1.91 5.18
N GLY A 145 -23.35 2.84 4.45
CA GLY A 145 -23.99 3.50 3.30
C GLY A 145 -24.37 2.54 2.17
N VAL A 146 -23.74 1.38 2.07
CA VAL A 146 -23.95 0.40 0.98
C VAL A 146 -24.63 -0.87 1.46
N PHE A 147 -24.30 -1.33 2.65
CA PHE A 147 -24.80 -2.56 3.26
C PHE A 147 -25.32 -2.29 4.69
N PRO A 148 -26.39 -1.51 4.87
CA PRO A 148 -26.82 -1.05 6.18
C PRO A 148 -27.17 -2.20 7.15
N GLU A 149 -27.89 -3.21 6.69
CA GLU A 149 -28.26 -4.36 7.53
C GLU A 149 -27.04 -5.17 7.97
N TYR A 150 -26.08 -5.35 7.07
CA TYR A 150 -24.83 -6.03 7.39
C TYR A 150 -23.98 -5.21 8.35
N ALA A 151 -23.82 -3.92 8.14
CA ALA A 151 -23.04 -3.04 9.01
C ALA A 151 -23.59 -3.01 10.43
N GLN A 152 -24.92 -3.03 10.62
CA GLN A 152 -25.55 -3.09 11.93
C GLN A 152 -25.26 -4.40 12.69
N SER A 153 -24.89 -5.47 12.00
CA SER A 153 -24.49 -6.74 12.62
C SER A 153 -23.03 -6.79 13.06
N LEU A 154 -22.22 -5.82 12.68
CA LEU A 154 -20.80 -5.77 13.03
C LEU A 154 -20.61 -5.36 14.49
N ALA A 155 -19.48 -5.77 15.07
CA ALA A 155 -19.09 -5.36 16.41
C ALA A 155 -18.90 -3.84 16.51
N SER A 156 -18.93 -3.30 17.73
CA SER A 156 -18.65 -1.87 17.97
C SER A 156 -17.28 -1.47 17.42
N THR A 157 -17.22 -0.32 16.75
CA THR A 157 -15.99 0.23 16.16
C THR A 157 -14.88 0.46 17.19
N GLU A 158 -15.22 0.60 18.46
CA GLU A 158 -14.26 0.72 19.56
C GLU A 158 -13.40 -0.54 19.77
N THR A 159 -13.89 -1.70 19.30
CA THR A 159 -13.18 -2.96 19.40
C THR A 159 -12.33 -3.28 18.17
N TRP A 160 -12.41 -2.43 17.13
CA TRP A 160 -11.70 -2.69 15.89
C TRP A 160 -10.22 -2.33 16.03
N GLN A 161 -9.40 -3.15 15.42
CA GLN A 161 -7.97 -2.86 15.27
C GLN A 161 -7.73 -2.06 13.98
N GLY A 162 -6.62 -1.36 13.93
CA GLY A 162 -6.29 -0.54 12.78
C GLY A 162 -4.80 -0.51 12.44
N ARG A 163 -4.50 -0.23 11.18
CA ARG A 163 -3.16 0.08 10.70
C ARG A 163 -3.23 1.27 9.76
N ALA A 164 -2.47 2.31 10.07
CA ALA A 164 -2.29 3.46 9.22
C ALA A 164 -0.99 3.36 8.42
N SER A 165 -0.99 3.96 7.24
CA SER A 165 0.19 4.08 6.39
C SER A 165 0.04 5.30 5.47
N VAL A 166 1.17 5.77 4.92
CA VAL A 166 1.20 6.91 4.02
C VAL A 166 1.55 6.45 2.61
N ARG A 167 0.66 6.70 1.68
CA ARG A 167 0.88 6.47 0.25
C ARG A 167 1.61 7.64 -0.35
N ALA A 168 2.53 7.36 -1.25
CA ALA A 168 3.18 8.37 -2.09
C ALA A 168 2.40 8.50 -3.41
N GLN A 169 1.79 9.65 -3.64
CA GLN A 169 0.96 9.92 -4.82
C GLN A 169 1.63 10.96 -5.71
N SER A 170 1.78 10.65 -6.99
CA SER A 170 2.19 11.62 -8.02
C SER A 170 1.11 12.69 -8.25
N GLN A 171 1.48 13.79 -8.91
CA GLN A 171 0.54 14.88 -9.15
C GLN A 171 -0.60 14.50 -10.11
N ASP A 172 -0.32 13.69 -11.10
CA ASP A 172 -1.24 13.24 -12.15
C ASP A 172 -1.87 11.87 -11.89
N TYR A 173 -1.59 11.28 -10.72
CA TYR A 173 -2.06 9.96 -10.29
C TYR A 173 -1.49 8.77 -11.11
N PHE A 174 -0.43 8.99 -11.90
CA PHE A 174 0.28 7.91 -12.58
C PHE A 174 1.60 7.59 -11.88
N PRO A 175 2.05 6.33 -11.92
CA PRO A 175 3.37 5.96 -11.44
C PRO A 175 4.48 6.75 -12.12
N LEU A 176 5.50 7.11 -11.37
CA LEU A 176 6.69 7.77 -11.87
C LEU A 176 7.77 6.72 -12.15
N LEU A 177 8.20 6.64 -13.40
CA LEU A 177 9.39 5.91 -13.82
C LEU A 177 10.38 6.93 -14.38
N CYS A 178 11.44 7.20 -13.63
CA CYS A 178 12.44 8.20 -13.99
C CYS A 178 13.83 7.56 -14.04
N LYS A 179 14.66 7.98 -14.98
CA LYS A 179 16.10 7.77 -14.98
C LYS A 179 16.77 9.02 -14.39
N MET A 180 17.78 8.86 -13.53
CA MET A 180 18.43 9.98 -12.86
C MET A 180 19.08 10.93 -13.87
N LYS A 181 19.99 10.41 -14.70
CA LYS A 181 20.59 11.12 -15.86
C LYS A 181 20.82 10.14 -16.99
N ALA A 182 21.06 10.65 -18.18
CA ALA A 182 21.16 9.84 -19.40
C ALA A 182 22.31 8.80 -19.35
N ASP A 183 23.40 9.13 -18.69
CA ASP A 183 24.64 8.33 -18.56
C ASP A 183 24.73 7.55 -17.25
N GLU A 184 23.72 7.66 -16.36
CA GLU A 184 23.67 6.96 -15.07
C GLU A 184 22.65 5.82 -15.12
N GLU A 185 23.01 4.65 -14.61
CA GLU A 185 22.11 3.46 -14.57
C GLU A 185 21.33 3.39 -13.27
N VAL A 186 20.81 4.53 -12.80
CA VAL A 186 19.95 4.66 -11.61
C VAL A 186 18.57 5.12 -12.05
N TYR A 187 17.58 4.36 -11.63
CA TYR A 187 16.17 4.55 -11.96
C TYR A 187 15.33 4.68 -10.69
N SER A 188 14.18 5.31 -10.80
CA SER A 188 13.17 5.27 -9.74
C SER A 188 11.87 4.67 -10.24
N PHE A 189 11.15 4.01 -9.35
CA PHE A 189 9.77 3.59 -9.55
C PHE A 189 8.97 3.89 -8.29
N ALA A 190 8.18 4.95 -8.33
CA ALA A 190 7.45 5.47 -7.16
C ALA A 190 6.15 6.17 -7.58
N GLY A 191 5.46 6.80 -6.64
CA GLY A 191 4.26 7.59 -6.93
C GLY A 191 3.02 6.75 -7.27
N LEU A 192 3.01 5.47 -6.93
CA LEU A 192 1.92 4.54 -7.25
C LEU A 192 0.58 4.90 -6.56
N GLY A 193 0.63 5.62 -5.41
CA GLY A 193 -0.58 5.96 -4.68
C GLY A 193 -1.40 4.73 -4.30
N SER A 194 -2.62 4.65 -4.83
CA SER A 194 -3.51 3.49 -4.65
C SER A 194 -3.55 2.53 -5.85
N LYS A 195 -2.60 2.65 -6.79
CA LYS A 195 -2.54 1.84 -8.02
C LYS A 195 -1.39 0.83 -8.01
N GLY A 196 -0.85 0.50 -6.85
CA GLY A 196 0.34 -0.35 -6.71
C GLY A 196 0.11 -1.85 -6.92
N PHE A 197 -1.13 -2.29 -6.94
CA PHE A 197 -1.55 -3.66 -7.21
C PHE A 197 -2.82 -3.67 -8.02
#